data_26acdbac6b217e7dde54903971cdb499
#
_entry.id   26acdbac6b217e7dde54903971cdb499
#
_cell.length_a   1.000
_cell.length_b   1.000
_cell.length_c   1.000
_cell.angle_alpha   90.00
_cell.angle_beta   90.00
_cell.angle_gamma   90.00
#
_symmetry.space_group_name_H-M   'P 1'
#
loop_
_entity.id
_entity.type
_entity.pdbx_description
1 polymer ?
#
loop_
_entity_poly.entity_id
_entity_poly.type
_entity_poly.pdbx_seq_one_letter_code
_entity_poly.pdbx_strand_id
1 'polypeptide(L)'
;MKRMRHGDTNLWFYQVFTGFVMFFLGSVHLYIIMTNPADIGPYASSDRVVSDWMAPLYLLLLLAVEFHGSIGLYRLAIKWGWFEGRDPKKSRQRLKIYKWVITLFFLSLGLLSLAAYIKIGLAHKEHKGERYRPPVSVEKGVRS
;
A
#
# COMPACT_ATOMS: atom_id res chain seq x y z
N MET A 1 39.54 -13.81 -2.21
CA MET A 1 38.41 -13.23 -1.45
C MET A 1 37.12 -13.88 -1.90
N LYS A 2 36.52 -14.81 -1.11
CA LYS A 2 35.22 -15.40 -1.40
C LYS A 2 34.16 -14.31 -1.27
N ARG A 3 33.52 -13.96 -2.39
CA ARG A 3 32.41 -13.01 -2.48
C ARG A 3 31.22 -13.64 -1.72
N MET A 4 31.06 -13.28 -0.46
CA MET A 4 29.94 -13.74 0.37
C MET A 4 28.67 -13.05 -0.15
N ARG A 5 28.00 -13.69 -1.09
CA ARG A 5 26.64 -13.30 -1.51
C ARG A 5 25.66 -13.76 -0.42
N HIS A 6 25.53 -12.98 0.61
CA HIS A 6 24.48 -13.19 1.58
C HIS A 6 23.16 -12.68 1.01
N GLY A 7 22.15 -13.56 0.92
CA GLY A 7 20.81 -13.18 0.49
C GLY A 7 20.21 -11.99 1.30
N ASP A 8 20.69 -11.80 2.51
CA ASP A 8 20.29 -10.69 3.38
C ASP A 8 20.84 -9.33 2.89
N THR A 9 21.97 -9.31 2.17
CA THR A 9 22.53 -8.08 1.57
C THR A 9 21.63 -7.56 0.43
N ASN A 10 21.10 -8.48 -0.38
CA ASN A 10 20.17 -8.11 -1.45
C ASN A 10 18.85 -7.55 -0.86
N LEU A 11 18.35 -8.17 0.20
CA LEU A 11 17.15 -7.67 0.90
C LEU A 11 17.38 -6.28 1.49
N TRP A 12 18.57 -6.01 2.02
CA TRP A 12 18.94 -4.68 2.50
C TRP A 12 18.90 -3.65 1.37
N PHE A 13 19.48 -3.97 0.21
CA PHE A 13 19.48 -3.08 -0.95
C PHE A 13 18.05 -2.78 -1.41
N TYR A 14 17.20 -3.81 -1.56
CA TYR A 14 15.80 -3.61 -1.94
C TYR A 14 15.05 -2.76 -0.91
N GLN A 15 15.30 -2.94 0.37
CA GLN A 15 14.68 -2.15 1.42
C GLN A 15 15.07 -0.67 1.34
N VAL A 16 16.34 -0.38 1.13
CA VAL A 16 16.84 0.99 0.97
C VAL A 16 16.24 1.62 -0.30
N PHE A 17 16.29 0.91 -1.41
CA PHE A 17 15.75 1.38 -2.68
C PHE A 17 14.25 1.68 -2.59
N THR A 18 13.46 0.74 -2.07
CA THR A 18 12.01 0.96 -1.89
C THR A 18 11.72 2.08 -0.89
N GLY A 19 12.56 2.28 0.12
CA GLY A 19 12.46 3.40 1.04
C GLY A 19 12.63 4.76 0.33
N PHE A 20 13.58 4.89 -0.58
CA PHE A 20 13.73 6.09 -1.41
C PHE A 20 12.52 6.29 -2.33
N VAL A 21 12.07 5.25 -2.99
CA VAL A 21 10.86 5.32 -3.84
C VAL A 21 9.65 5.78 -3.03
N MET A 22 9.44 5.21 -1.84
CA MET A 22 8.38 5.64 -0.92
C MET A 22 8.51 7.10 -0.51
N PHE A 23 9.73 7.55 -0.20
CA PHE A 23 9.97 8.92 0.22
C PHE A 23 9.51 9.90 -0.87
N PHE A 24 9.92 9.69 -2.12
CA PHE A 24 9.53 10.57 -3.22
C PHE A 24 8.05 10.47 -3.59
N LEU A 25 7.56 9.26 -3.86
CA LEU A 25 6.17 9.07 -4.27
C LEU A 25 5.18 9.36 -3.14
N GLY A 26 5.55 9.02 -1.91
CA GLY A 26 4.77 9.33 -0.71
C GLY A 26 4.68 10.83 -0.45
N SER A 27 5.78 11.57 -0.65
CA SER A 27 5.78 13.03 -0.53
C SER A 27 4.84 13.68 -1.57
N VAL A 28 4.86 13.22 -2.81
CA VAL A 28 3.93 13.70 -3.85
C VAL A 28 2.48 13.39 -3.45
N HIS A 29 2.22 12.16 -2.99
CA HIS A 29 0.89 11.74 -2.55
C HIS A 29 0.38 12.60 -1.38
N LEU A 30 1.20 12.80 -0.36
CA LEU A 30 0.88 13.64 0.80
C LEU A 30 0.67 15.10 0.41
N TYR A 31 1.51 15.65 -0.46
CA TYR A 31 1.35 17.00 -0.96
C TYR A 31 -0.01 17.22 -1.62
N ILE A 32 -0.43 16.29 -2.50
CA ILE A 32 -1.73 16.36 -3.17
C ILE A 32 -2.88 16.34 -2.17
N ILE A 33 -2.83 15.48 -1.15
CA ILE A 33 -3.89 15.38 -0.14
C ILE A 33 -3.92 16.62 0.77
N MET A 34 -2.75 17.12 1.18
CA MET A 34 -2.67 18.25 2.08
C MET A 34 -3.06 19.57 1.42
N THR A 35 -2.81 19.72 0.13
CA THR A 35 -3.19 20.92 -0.63
C THR A 35 -4.65 20.92 -1.08
N ASN A 36 -5.30 19.74 -1.12
CA ASN A 36 -6.69 19.59 -1.52
C ASN A 36 -7.52 18.82 -0.48
N PRO A 37 -7.62 19.29 0.77
CA PRO A 37 -8.27 18.55 1.84
C PRO A 37 -9.79 18.42 1.64
N ALA A 38 -10.39 19.32 0.87
CA ALA A 38 -11.81 19.28 0.55
C ALA A 38 -12.17 18.19 -0.49
N ASP A 39 -11.17 17.69 -1.21
CA ASP A 39 -11.33 16.68 -2.27
C ASP A 39 -10.90 15.27 -1.78
N ILE A 40 -11.25 14.96 -0.54
CA ILE A 40 -11.07 13.62 0.05
C ILE A 40 -12.44 12.93 0.06
N GLY A 41 -12.53 11.82 -0.66
CA GLY A 41 -13.76 11.04 -0.75
C GLY A 41 -13.69 10.01 -1.87
N PRO A 42 -14.68 9.09 -1.96
CA PRO A 42 -14.63 8.00 -2.93
C PRO A 42 -14.60 8.48 -4.37
N TYR A 43 -15.38 9.51 -4.73
CA TYR A 43 -15.40 10.07 -6.08
C TYR A 43 -14.15 10.88 -6.37
N ALA A 44 -13.77 11.83 -5.52
CA ALA A 44 -12.58 12.65 -5.71
C ALA A 44 -11.29 11.82 -5.76
N SER A 45 -11.19 10.74 -4.94
CA SER A 45 -10.06 9.83 -5.00
C SER A 45 -10.05 8.99 -6.28
N SER A 46 -11.23 8.57 -6.76
CA SER A 46 -11.36 7.82 -8.01
C SER A 46 -11.07 8.69 -9.23
N ASP A 47 -11.50 9.95 -9.22
CA ASP A 47 -11.20 10.93 -10.27
C ASP A 47 -9.68 11.15 -10.38
N ARG A 48 -8.97 11.29 -9.26
CA ARG A 48 -7.51 11.38 -9.26
C ARG A 48 -6.85 10.14 -9.86
N VAL A 49 -7.33 8.95 -9.52
CA VAL A 49 -6.78 7.69 -10.05
C VAL A 49 -6.94 7.61 -11.56
N VAL A 50 -8.14 7.92 -12.08
CA VAL A 50 -8.48 7.68 -13.48
C VAL A 50 -8.28 8.94 -14.33
N SER A 51 -8.91 10.05 -13.96
CA SER A 51 -8.94 11.26 -14.79
C SER A 51 -7.66 12.07 -14.72
N ASP A 52 -6.96 12.04 -13.59
CA ASP A 52 -5.68 12.73 -13.39
C ASP A 52 -4.47 11.81 -13.62
N TRP A 53 -4.70 10.60 -14.13
CA TRP A 53 -3.65 9.63 -14.49
C TRP A 53 -2.70 9.27 -13.35
N MET A 54 -3.19 9.33 -12.09
CA MET A 54 -2.37 9.00 -10.92
C MET A 54 -2.29 7.50 -10.60
N ALA A 55 -3.01 6.65 -11.34
CA ALA A 55 -2.97 5.19 -11.15
C ALA A 55 -1.55 4.59 -11.16
N PRO A 56 -0.63 4.97 -12.09
CA PRO A 56 0.74 4.47 -12.07
C PRO A 56 1.51 4.86 -10.80
N LEU A 57 1.33 6.10 -10.32
CA LEU A 57 1.96 6.56 -9.07
C LEU A 57 1.49 5.73 -7.88
N TYR A 58 0.18 5.53 -7.75
CA TYR A 58 -0.40 4.74 -6.65
C TYR A 58 0.01 3.27 -6.72
N LEU A 59 0.10 2.70 -7.92
CA LEU A 59 0.58 1.33 -8.10
C LEU A 59 2.05 1.19 -7.67
N LEU A 60 2.92 2.10 -8.11
CA LEU A 60 4.34 2.08 -7.72
C LEU A 60 4.52 2.32 -6.23
N LEU A 61 3.75 3.26 -5.65
CA LEU A 61 3.76 3.51 -4.21
C LEU A 61 3.30 2.29 -3.42
N LEU A 62 2.22 1.63 -3.85
CA LEU A 62 1.73 0.39 -3.24
C LEU A 62 2.81 -0.68 -3.23
N LEU A 63 3.45 -0.95 -4.37
CA LEU A 63 4.52 -1.93 -4.47
C LEU A 63 5.71 -1.56 -3.56
N ALA A 64 6.11 -0.29 -3.55
CA ALA A 64 7.21 0.18 -2.71
C ALA A 64 6.89 -0.01 -1.21
N VAL A 65 5.69 0.35 -0.77
CA VAL A 65 5.23 0.20 0.64
C VAL A 65 5.22 -1.26 1.04
N GLU A 66 4.65 -2.14 0.21
CA GLU A 66 4.52 -3.56 0.52
C GLU A 66 5.88 -4.25 0.62
N PHE A 67 6.78 -4.01 -0.34
CA PHE A 67 8.11 -4.59 -0.28
C PHE A 67 8.96 -3.99 0.83
N HIS A 68 8.90 -2.69 1.06
CA HIS A 68 9.64 -2.04 2.14
C HIS A 68 9.20 -2.57 3.50
N GLY A 69 7.90 -2.60 3.76
CA GLY A 69 7.32 -3.04 5.03
C GLY A 69 7.60 -4.52 5.30
N SER A 70 7.36 -5.39 4.33
CA SER A 70 7.54 -6.84 4.50
C SER A 70 9.02 -7.23 4.68
N ILE A 71 9.93 -6.61 3.94
CA ILE A 71 11.38 -6.84 4.11
C ILE A 71 11.83 -6.26 5.44
N GLY A 72 11.34 -5.07 5.81
CA GLY A 72 11.62 -4.43 7.08
C GLY A 72 11.21 -5.30 8.26
N LEU A 73 9.97 -5.80 8.26
CA LEU A 73 9.45 -6.68 9.29
C LEU A 73 10.25 -7.99 9.40
N TYR A 74 10.58 -8.60 8.28
CA TYR A 74 11.44 -9.81 8.25
C TYR A 74 12.80 -9.55 8.89
N ARG A 75 13.46 -8.44 8.54
CA ARG A 75 14.77 -8.08 9.09
C ARG A 75 14.70 -7.75 10.59
N LEU A 76 13.63 -7.08 11.00
CA LEU A 76 13.38 -6.77 12.41
C LEU A 76 13.20 -8.05 13.23
N ALA A 77 12.40 -8.99 12.72
CA ALA A 77 12.18 -10.29 13.37
C ALA A 77 13.49 -11.08 13.54
N ILE A 78 14.38 -11.06 12.53
CA ILE A 78 15.70 -11.69 12.65
C ILE A 78 16.57 -10.96 13.68
N LYS A 79 16.60 -9.62 13.64
CA LYS A 79 17.43 -8.81 14.53
C LYS A 79 17.08 -9.02 16.01
N TRP A 80 15.80 -9.17 16.31
CA TRP A 80 15.30 -9.33 17.68
C TRP A 80 15.10 -10.79 18.09
N GLY A 81 15.48 -11.76 17.23
CA GLY A 81 15.34 -13.18 17.52
C GLY A 81 13.89 -13.65 17.63
N TRP A 82 12.94 -12.93 17.02
CA TRP A 82 11.54 -13.32 17.03
C TRP A 82 11.36 -14.66 16.31
N PHE A 83 10.66 -15.58 16.98
CA PHE A 83 10.42 -16.93 16.46
C PHE A 83 11.69 -17.77 16.29
N GLU A 84 12.78 -17.44 17.00
CA GLU A 84 14.00 -18.22 16.99
C GLU A 84 13.76 -19.54 17.73
N GLY A 85 13.90 -20.66 16.99
CA GLY A 85 13.78 -22.01 17.54
C GLY A 85 15.14 -22.69 17.63
N ARG A 86 15.12 -23.95 18.05
CA ARG A 86 16.33 -24.81 18.20
C ARG A 86 17.20 -24.88 16.93
N ASP A 87 16.58 -24.70 15.74
CA ASP A 87 17.27 -24.75 14.44
C ASP A 87 17.15 -23.37 13.75
N PRO A 88 18.22 -22.56 13.72
CA PRO A 88 18.20 -21.23 13.13
C PRO A 88 17.88 -21.24 11.63
N LYS A 89 18.27 -22.31 10.89
CA LYS A 89 17.98 -22.40 9.45
C LYS A 89 16.49 -22.58 9.20
N LYS A 90 15.85 -23.46 9.95
CA LYS A 90 14.38 -23.67 9.85
C LYS A 90 13.60 -22.45 10.29
N SER A 91 14.05 -21.76 11.34
CA SER A 91 13.43 -20.52 11.81
C SER A 91 13.47 -19.42 10.73
N ARG A 92 14.61 -19.20 10.08
CA ARG A 92 14.73 -18.25 8.96
C ARG A 92 13.88 -18.64 7.75
N GLN A 93 13.76 -19.93 7.45
CA GLN A 93 12.91 -20.38 6.36
C GLN A 93 11.42 -20.11 6.64
N ARG A 94 10.94 -20.36 7.87
CA ARG A 94 9.58 -20.03 8.30
C ARG A 94 9.32 -18.51 8.20
N LEU A 95 10.25 -17.68 8.69
CA LEU A 95 10.13 -16.22 8.58
C LEU A 95 10.05 -15.73 7.12
N LYS A 96 10.79 -16.38 6.20
CA LYS A 96 10.67 -16.08 4.77
C LYS A 96 9.28 -16.42 4.23
N ILE A 97 8.69 -17.52 4.65
CA ILE A 97 7.33 -17.91 4.27
C ILE A 97 6.33 -16.90 4.82
N TYR A 98 6.41 -16.56 6.11
CA TYR A 98 5.54 -15.53 6.71
C TYR A 98 5.66 -14.18 6.00
N LYS A 99 6.88 -13.76 5.68
CA LYS A 99 7.09 -12.54 4.90
C LYS A 99 6.30 -12.58 3.59
N TRP A 100 6.38 -13.66 2.82
CA TRP A 100 5.67 -13.78 1.55
C TRP A 100 4.15 -13.85 1.71
N VAL A 101 3.66 -14.55 2.74
CA VAL A 101 2.23 -14.61 3.05
C VAL A 101 1.69 -13.21 3.36
N ILE A 102 2.37 -12.46 4.22
CA ILE A 102 2.01 -11.08 4.57
C ILE A 102 2.05 -10.19 3.33
N THR A 103 3.14 -10.24 2.55
CA THR A 103 3.28 -9.45 1.32
C THR A 103 2.13 -9.73 0.35
N LEU A 104 1.83 -11.00 0.06
CA LEU A 104 0.76 -11.37 -0.87
C LEU A 104 -0.62 -10.96 -0.37
N PHE A 105 -0.87 -11.09 0.94
CA PHE A 105 -2.13 -10.70 1.54
C PHE A 105 -2.39 -9.18 1.38
N PHE A 106 -1.46 -8.35 1.84
CA PHE A 106 -1.64 -6.89 1.76
C PHE A 106 -1.54 -6.36 0.33
N LEU A 107 -0.68 -6.94 -0.50
CA LEU A 107 -0.61 -6.58 -1.92
C LEU A 107 -1.94 -6.88 -2.62
N SER A 108 -2.56 -8.02 -2.34
CA SER A 108 -3.88 -8.36 -2.89
C SER A 108 -4.95 -7.36 -2.46
N LEU A 109 -4.99 -6.99 -1.18
CA LEU A 109 -5.91 -5.97 -0.66
C LEU A 109 -5.68 -4.61 -1.33
N GLY A 110 -4.42 -4.19 -1.47
CA GLY A 110 -4.07 -2.93 -2.12
C GLY A 110 -4.45 -2.90 -3.60
N LEU A 111 -4.21 -4.00 -4.33
CA LEU A 111 -4.59 -4.12 -5.74
C LEU A 111 -6.12 -4.14 -5.91
N LEU A 112 -6.85 -4.84 -5.03
CA LEU A 112 -8.31 -4.83 -5.03
C LEU A 112 -8.87 -3.43 -4.75
N SER A 113 -8.27 -2.72 -3.80
CA SER A 113 -8.64 -1.33 -3.50
C SER A 113 -8.39 -0.42 -4.70
N LEU A 114 -7.22 -0.51 -5.33
CA LEU A 114 -6.90 0.28 -6.52
C LEU A 114 -7.85 -0.05 -7.68
N ALA A 115 -8.16 -1.32 -7.90
CA ALA A 115 -9.13 -1.75 -8.91
C ALA A 115 -10.54 -1.21 -8.63
N ALA A 116 -10.96 -1.17 -7.36
CA ALA A 116 -12.23 -0.56 -6.97
C ALA A 116 -12.26 0.95 -7.29
N TYR A 117 -11.19 1.69 -6.97
CA TYR A 117 -11.09 3.10 -7.35
C TYR A 117 -11.10 3.32 -8.86
N ILE A 118 -10.40 2.48 -9.63
CA ILE A 118 -10.45 2.54 -11.11
C ILE A 118 -11.88 2.29 -11.60
N LYS A 119 -12.56 1.27 -11.08
CA LYS A 119 -13.95 0.97 -11.47
C LYS A 119 -14.91 2.12 -11.16
N ILE A 120 -14.81 2.70 -9.96
CA ILE A 120 -15.64 3.85 -9.57
C ILE A 120 -15.30 5.05 -10.45
N GLY A 121 -14.02 5.35 -10.68
CA GLY A 121 -13.60 6.47 -11.50
C GLY A 121 -14.02 6.36 -12.97
N LEU A 122 -14.02 5.16 -13.54
CA LEU A 122 -14.54 4.94 -14.88
C LEU A 122 -16.06 5.14 -14.96
N ALA A 123 -16.80 4.69 -13.95
CA ALA A 123 -18.25 4.88 -13.88
C ALA A 123 -18.64 6.35 -13.63
N HIS A 124 -17.78 7.09 -12.94
CA HIS A 124 -18.01 8.50 -12.56
C HIS A 124 -17.40 9.51 -13.55
N LYS A 125 -16.76 9.04 -14.63
CA LYS A 125 -15.97 9.86 -15.55
C LYS A 125 -16.73 11.05 -16.14
N GLU A 126 -18.03 10.88 -16.42
CA GLU A 126 -18.91 11.94 -16.95
C GLU A 126 -19.31 12.99 -15.91
N HIS A 127 -19.15 12.68 -14.62
CA HIS A 127 -19.52 13.51 -13.48
C HIS A 127 -18.29 13.97 -12.70
N LYS A 128 -17.14 14.12 -13.37
CA LYS A 128 -15.88 14.53 -12.74
C LYS A 128 -16.06 15.80 -11.91
N GLY A 129 -15.60 15.76 -10.66
CA GLY A 129 -15.66 16.89 -9.72
C GLY A 129 -16.93 16.92 -8.85
N GLU A 130 -17.90 16.05 -9.08
CA GLU A 130 -19.04 15.93 -8.17
C GLU A 130 -18.60 15.30 -6.85
N ARG A 131 -19.10 15.87 -5.73
CA ARG A 131 -18.81 15.34 -4.40
C ARG A 131 -19.78 14.23 -4.05
N TYR A 132 -19.24 13.17 -3.44
CA TYR A 132 -20.07 12.12 -2.86
C TYR A 132 -21.02 12.71 -1.80
N ARG A 133 -22.31 12.54 -2.02
CA ARG A 133 -23.34 12.81 -1.02
C ARG A 133 -23.87 11.46 -0.54
N PRO A 134 -23.69 11.12 0.75
CA PRO A 134 -24.28 9.90 1.25
C PRO A 134 -25.81 9.97 1.09
N PRO A 135 -26.48 8.84 0.77
CA PRO A 135 -27.93 8.82 0.72
C PRO A 135 -28.46 9.32 2.06
N VAL A 136 -29.29 10.36 2.02
CA VAL A 136 -29.95 10.89 3.22
C VAL A 136 -30.75 9.72 3.79
N SER A 137 -30.40 9.28 5.00
CA SER A 137 -31.23 8.34 5.74
C SER A 137 -32.57 9.05 5.93
N VAL A 138 -33.61 8.57 5.23
CA VAL A 138 -34.97 8.99 5.47
C VAL A 138 -35.28 8.59 6.89
N GLU A 139 -35.07 9.52 7.81
CA GLU A 139 -35.53 9.42 9.19
C GLU A 139 -37.03 9.23 9.09
N LYS A 140 -37.47 7.97 9.23
CA LYS A 140 -38.89 7.65 9.33
C LYS A 140 -39.39 8.42 10.53
N GLY A 141 -40.05 9.54 10.27
CA GLY A 141 -40.67 10.37 11.27
C GLY A 141 -41.58 9.47 12.14
N VAL A 142 -41.18 9.31 13.35
CA VAL A 142 -42.04 8.84 14.42
C VAL A 142 -43.07 9.95 14.61
N ARG A 143 -44.23 9.81 13.96
CA ARG A 143 -45.42 10.56 14.34
C ARG A 143 -46.00 9.80 15.51
N SER A 144 -45.79 10.32 16.68
CA SER A 144 -46.61 10.10 17.85
C SER A 144 -47.89 10.90 17.76
#